data_2a4d7e07f0a0f65b6b41ba662a8381c0
#
_entry.id   2a4d7e07f0a0f65b6b41ba662a8381c0
#
_cell.length_a   1.000
_cell.length_b   1.000
_cell.length_c   1.000
_cell.angle_alpha   90.00
_cell.angle_beta   90.00
_cell.angle_gamma   90.00
#
_symmetry.space_group_name_H-M   'P 1'
#
loop_
_entity.id
_entity.type
_entity.pdbx_description
1 polymer ?
#
loop_
_entity_poly.entity_id
_entity_poly.type
_entity_poly.pdbx_seq_one_letter_code
_entity_poly.pdbx_strand_id
1 'polypeptide(L)'
;MTAQQTLTSVDDLYRYIQSIVPSLTRNNDDAILLDAFEQNDLRHVCQAIRETISNQVTYQHLTLRFGSNSEQSVYQFEVSKPVQFLFDLYSLYLAIRHIEFQLCTFHKDVINPLVVPINSETLSWPIGQGFINQVYQHHVTAMKYIIPCVQLHDTENNECHNVMTLNANLESLKKKAVQLWVDIIPPTRYLETIKTIKPDAIKTSHILNDDHKRSGLIPVIRFIRKNKTLFIAGRVGSQHELNQYRLLGAQYYFGYISDIPVSISMRKQVANNA
;
A
#
# COMPACT_ATOMS: atom_id res chain seq x y z
N MET A 1 -25.65 18.57 12.26
CA MET A 1 -24.70 18.49 11.12
C MET A 1 -23.40 19.12 11.59
N THR A 2 -22.43 18.33 12.04
CA THR A 2 -21.08 18.79 12.35
C THR A 2 -20.45 19.26 11.05
N ALA A 3 -19.96 20.51 11.01
CA ALA A 3 -19.22 21.03 9.86
C ALA A 3 -18.11 20.02 9.51
N GLN A 4 -18.13 19.55 8.26
CA GLN A 4 -17.15 18.58 7.79
C GLN A 4 -15.77 19.28 7.83
N GLN A 5 -14.89 18.84 8.72
CA GLN A 5 -13.56 19.41 8.88
C GLN A 5 -12.80 19.29 7.54
N THR A 6 -12.32 20.40 7.01
CA THR A 6 -11.56 20.42 5.76
C THR A 6 -10.11 20.08 6.08
N LEU A 7 -9.55 19.06 5.42
CA LEU A 7 -8.20 18.54 5.66
C LEU A 7 -7.21 19.16 4.66
N THR A 8 -6.83 20.42 4.85
CA THR A 8 -6.02 21.18 3.89
C THR A 8 -4.53 21.10 4.14
N SER A 9 -4.11 20.76 5.35
CA SER A 9 -2.71 20.62 5.73
C SER A 9 -2.39 19.21 6.23
N VAL A 10 -1.11 18.87 6.23
CA VAL A 10 -0.61 17.60 6.83
C VAL A 10 -0.99 17.50 8.31
N ASP A 11 -0.98 18.61 9.03
CA ASP A 11 -1.37 18.65 10.44
C ASP A 11 -2.87 18.37 10.62
N ASP A 12 -3.72 18.86 9.71
CA ASP A 12 -5.16 18.56 9.74
C ASP A 12 -5.42 17.08 9.50
N LEU A 13 -4.69 16.45 8.57
CA LEU A 13 -4.77 15.00 8.33
C LEU A 13 -4.42 14.21 9.59
N TYR A 14 -3.33 14.59 10.27
CA TYR A 14 -2.90 13.90 11.49
C TYR A 14 -3.90 14.07 12.63
N ARG A 15 -4.37 15.30 12.89
CA ARG A 15 -5.39 15.57 13.92
C ARG A 15 -6.68 14.80 13.65
N TYR A 16 -7.09 14.72 12.38
CA TYR A 16 -8.26 13.94 12.00
C TYR A 16 -8.08 12.45 12.33
N ILE A 17 -6.94 11.86 11.98
CA ILE A 17 -6.62 10.47 12.31
C ILE A 17 -6.61 10.27 13.83
N GLN A 18 -5.97 11.15 14.60
CA GLN A 18 -5.95 11.09 16.06
C GLN A 18 -7.38 11.13 16.66
N SER A 19 -8.28 11.92 16.09
CA SER A 19 -9.65 12.04 16.58
C SER A 19 -10.49 10.75 16.45
N ILE A 20 -10.09 9.83 15.59
CA ILE A 20 -10.78 8.55 15.34
C ILE A 20 -10.33 7.47 16.34
N VAL A 21 -9.06 7.50 16.76
CA VAL A 21 -8.39 6.46 17.58
C VAL A 21 -9.21 6.02 18.81
N PRO A 22 -9.77 6.92 19.66
CA PRO A 22 -10.42 6.51 20.91
C PRO A 22 -11.61 5.55 20.74
N SER A 23 -12.17 5.48 19.53
CA SER A 23 -13.35 4.65 19.23
C SER A 23 -13.02 3.26 18.67
N LEU A 24 -11.74 2.94 18.43
CA LEU A 24 -11.37 1.81 17.59
C LEU A 24 -10.91 0.56 18.32
N THR A 25 -10.38 0.67 19.55
CA THR A 25 -9.82 -0.46 20.31
C THR A 25 -10.86 -1.58 20.52
N ARG A 26 -10.55 -2.80 20.11
CA ARG A 26 -11.40 -3.99 20.23
C ARG A 26 -10.71 -5.15 20.97
N ASN A 27 -9.38 -5.25 20.89
CA ASN A 27 -8.58 -6.32 21.47
C ASN A 27 -7.23 -5.80 21.98
N ASN A 28 -6.41 -6.67 22.55
CA ASN A 28 -5.10 -6.31 23.11
C ASN A 28 -4.09 -5.87 22.01
N ASP A 29 -4.13 -6.50 20.84
CA ASP A 29 -3.24 -6.16 19.73
C ASP A 29 -3.55 -4.75 19.21
N ASP A 30 -4.86 -4.41 19.14
CA ASP A 30 -5.27 -3.03 18.84
C ASP A 30 -4.67 -2.04 19.83
N ALA A 31 -4.75 -2.35 21.13
CA ALA A 31 -4.24 -1.45 22.18
C ALA A 31 -2.73 -1.22 22.05
N ILE A 32 -1.95 -2.28 21.80
CA ILE A 32 -0.49 -2.19 21.63
C ILE A 32 -0.14 -1.30 20.42
N LEU A 33 -0.82 -1.51 19.29
CA LEU A 33 -0.49 -0.78 18.07
C LEU A 33 -1.04 0.65 18.07
N LEU A 34 -2.15 0.91 18.75
CA LEU A 34 -2.65 2.27 18.95
C LEU A 34 -1.77 3.06 19.93
N ASP A 35 -1.21 2.42 20.95
CA ASP A 35 -0.19 3.03 21.82
C ASP A 35 1.07 3.40 21.02
N ALA A 36 1.56 2.49 20.16
CA ALA A 36 2.68 2.78 19.26
C ALA A 36 2.37 3.94 18.28
N PHE A 37 1.11 4.07 17.84
CA PHE A 37 0.67 5.21 17.05
C PHE A 37 0.73 6.52 17.85
N GLU A 38 0.20 6.54 19.08
CA GLU A 38 0.19 7.72 19.95
C GLU A 38 1.61 8.16 20.33
N GLN A 39 2.52 7.21 20.50
CA GLN A 39 3.93 7.47 20.77
C GLN A 39 4.74 7.87 19.52
N ASN A 40 4.10 7.97 18.33
CA ASN A 40 4.74 8.21 17.05
C ASN A 40 5.83 7.17 16.70
N ASP A 41 5.63 5.93 17.11
CA ASP A 41 6.55 4.83 16.85
C ASP A 41 6.19 4.02 15.60
N LEU A 42 5.02 4.27 15.02
CA LEU A 42 4.65 3.75 13.70
C LEU A 42 5.35 4.54 12.59
N ARG A 43 6.04 3.83 11.70
CA ARG A 43 6.85 4.42 10.63
C ARG A 43 6.68 3.67 9.32
N HIS A 44 6.88 4.35 8.22
CA HIS A 44 7.09 3.69 6.96
C HIS A 44 8.53 3.14 6.86
N VAL A 45 8.62 1.92 6.33
CA VAL A 45 9.83 1.46 5.66
C VAL A 45 9.55 1.40 4.17
N CYS A 46 10.56 1.75 3.37
CA CYS A 46 10.46 1.67 1.94
C CYS A 46 11.41 0.60 1.38
N GLN A 47 10.98 -0.03 0.31
CA GLN A 47 11.76 -1.00 -0.45
C GLN A 47 11.67 -0.63 -1.92
N ALA A 48 12.81 -0.55 -2.60
CA ALA A 48 12.86 -0.19 -4.00
C ALA A 48 12.11 -1.22 -4.86
N ILE A 49 11.28 -0.73 -5.79
CA ILE A 49 10.69 -1.52 -6.87
C ILE A 49 11.56 -1.26 -8.10
N ARG A 50 12.16 -2.33 -8.62
CA ARG A 50 13.12 -2.29 -9.71
C ARG A 50 12.56 -2.88 -10.98
N GLU A 51 12.96 -2.32 -12.09
CA GLU A 51 12.73 -2.92 -13.40
C GLU A 51 13.52 -4.22 -13.54
N THR A 52 12.88 -5.28 -14.05
CA THR A 52 13.50 -6.62 -14.12
C THR A 52 14.68 -6.72 -15.10
N ILE A 53 14.75 -5.84 -16.10
CA ILE A 53 15.79 -5.85 -17.14
C ILE A 53 16.93 -4.91 -16.75
N SER A 54 16.65 -3.64 -16.53
CA SER A 54 17.66 -2.60 -16.27
C SER A 54 18.14 -2.55 -14.83
N ASN A 55 17.38 -3.16 -13.91
CA ASN A 55 17.57 -3.08 -12.46
C ASN A 55 17.45 -1.65 -11.88
N GLN A 56 16.95 -0.69 -12.66
CA GLN A 56 16.73 0.67 -12.21
C GLN A 56 15.55 0.76 -11.25
N VAL A 57 15.67 1.61 -10.24
CA VAL A 57 14.59 1.91 -9.30
C VAL A 57 13.58 2.83 -9.99
N THR A 58 12.33 2.40 -10.07
CA THR A 58 11.25 3.19 -10.69
C THR A 58 10.21 3.63 -9.68
N TYR A 59 9.93 2.81 -8.66
CA TYR A 59 8.96 3.08 -7.61
C TYR A 59 9.52 2.66 -6.26
N GLN A 60 8.82 3.04 -5.17
CA GLN A 60 9.14 2.61 -3.82
C GLN A 60 7.89 1.99 -3.16
N HIS A 61 8.00 0.75 -2.70
CA HIS A 61 6.95 0.07 -1.95
C HIS A 61 7.02 0.45 -0.48
N LEU A 62 5.92 0.95 0.06
CA LEU A 62 5.82 1.31 1.47
C LEU A 62 5.13 0.22 2.27
N THR A 63 5.64 -0.01 3.50
CA THR A 63 4.98 -0.83 4.52
C THR A 63 5.06 -0.12 5.86
N LEU A 64 4.00 -0.27 6.67
CA LEU A 64 3.96 0.28 8.01
C LEU A 64 4.64 -0.69 8.97
N ARG A 65 5.51 -0.16 9.83
CA ARG A 65 6.24 -0.91 10.86
C ARG A 65 6.32 -0.11 12.15
N PHE A 66 6.63 -0.79 13.24
CA PHE A 66 6.84 -0.18 14.55
C PHE A 66 8.06 -0.79 15.27
N GLY A 67 8.40 -0.22 16.43
CA GLY A 67 9.60 -0.56 17.17
C GLY A 67 10.75 0.41 16.89
N SER A 68 11.71 0.47 17.80
CA SER A 68 12.80 1.46 17.80
C SER A 68 13.62 1.45 16.51
N ASN A 69 13.75 0.28 15.87
CA ASN A 69 14.46 0.09 14.59
C ASN A 69 13.52 -0.26 13.43
N SER A 70 12.20 -0.11 13.60
CA SER A 70 11.19 -0.52 12.60
C SER A 70 11.27 -2.01 12.25
N GLU A 71 11.62 -2.85 13.21
CA GLU A 71 11.82 -4.27 13.03
C GLU A 71 10.53 -5.06 12.93
N GLN A 72 9.45 -4.59 13.58
CA GLN A 72 8.19 -5.31 13.65
C GLN A 72 7.19 -4.83 12.60
N SER A 73 6.58 -5.77 11.89
CA SER A 73 5.52 -5.48 10.93
C SER A 73 4.17 -5.44 11.65
N VAL A 74 3.37 -4.43 11.40
CA VAL A 74 2.00 -4.34 11.92
C VAL A 74 1.12 -5.51 11.46
N TYR A 75 1.48 -6.16 10.36
CA TYR A 75 0.76 -7.31 9.79
C TYR A 75 1.04 -8.64 10.51
N GLN A 76 1.86 -8.65 11.58
CA GLN A 76 2.09 -9.83 12.42
C GLN A 76 1.08 -9.94 13.58
N PHE A 77 0.24 -8.94 13.74
CA PHE A 77 -0.75 -8.83 14.82
C PHE A 77 -2.16 -9.11 14.29
N GLU A 78 -2.99 -9.68 15.15
CA GLU A 78 -4.43 -9.89 14.87
C GLU A 78 -5.22 -8.61 15.12
N VAL A 79 -4.95 -7.61 14.31
CA VAL A 79 -5.55 -6.28 14.42
C VAL A 79 -6.99 -6.30 13.91
N SER A 80 -7.88 -5.65 14.63
CA SER A 80 -9.27 -5.50 14.20
C SER A 80 -9.40 -4.69 12.90
N LYS A 81 -10.43 -4.96 12.11
CA LYS A 81 -10.67 -4.24 10.84
C LYS A 81 -10.66 -2.71 10.99
N PRO A 82 -11.33 -2.09 11.99
CA PRO A 82 -11.28 -0.64 12.14
C PRO A 82 -9.86 -0.08 12.33
N VAL A 83 -9.01 -0.80 13.07
CA VAL A 83 -7.61 -0.39 13.28
C VAL A 83 -6.78 -0.62 12.02
N GLN A 84 -7.01 -1.70 11.27
CA GLN A 84 -6.40 -1.87 9.94
C GLN A 84 -6.73 -0.71 9.00
N PHE A 85 -8.00 -0.27 8.96
CA PHE A 85 -8.43 0.87 8.14
C PHE A 85 -7.79 2.17 8.60
N LEU A 86 -7.66 2.39 9.91
CA LEU A 86 -6.93 3.53 10.46
C LEU A 86 -5.48 3.55 9.96
N PHE A 87 -4.80 2.39 9.95
CA PHE A 87 -3.43 2.28 9.50
C PHE A 87 -3.28 2.54 7.99
N ASP A 88 -4.27 2.21 7.18
CA ASP A 88 -4.30 2.61 5.77
C ASP A 88 -4.35 4.15 5.63
N LEU A 89 -5.21 4.83 6.43
CA LEU A 89 -5.27 6.29 6.43
C LEU A 89 -3.97 6.91 6.94
N TYR A 90 -3.39 6.34 8.00
CA TYR A 90 -2.12 6.80 8.55
C TYR A 90 -0.97 6.58 7.56
N SER A 91 -1.00 5.48 6.81
CA SER A 91 -0.03 5.20 5.75
C SER A 91 -0.12 6.24 4.62
N LEU A 92 -1.33 6.62 4.20
CA LEU A 92 -1.53 7.71 3.24
C LEU A 92 -1.02 9.05 3.79
N TYR A 93 -1.33 9.39 5.03
CA TYR A 93 -0.82 10.59 5.69
C TYR A 93 0.72 10.64 5.69
N LEU A 94 1.38 9.57 6.12
CA LEU A 94 2.85 9.50 6.13
C LEU A 94 3.44 9.64 4.73
N ALA A 95 2.80 9.04 3.71
CA ALA A 95 3.22 9.15 2.32
C ALA A 95 3.09 10.60 1.81
N ILE A 96 1.96 11.27 2.08
CA ILE A 96 1.75 12.67 1.71
C ILE A 96 2.80 13.56 2.37
N ARG A 97 2.99 13.44 3.68
CA ARG A 97 3.99 14.17 4.44
C ARG A 97 5.40 13.99 3.87
N HIS A 98 5.75 12.75 3.50
CA HIS A 98 7.05 12.45 2.92
C HIS A 98 7.23 13.10 1.54
N ILE A 99 6.25 12.98 0.66
CA ILE A 99 6.30 13.58 -0.68
C ILE A 99 6.32 15.12 -0.60
N GLU A 100 5.51 15.74 0.26
CA GLU A 100 5.54 17.19 0.45
C GLU A 100 6.93 17.68 0.90
N PHE A 101 7.56 16.95 1.84
CA PHE A 101 8.94 17.24 2.24
C PHE A 101 9.92 17.09 1.07
N GLN A 102 9.82 16.00 0.29
CA GLN A 102 10.69 15.80 -0.88
C GLN A 102 10.50 16.89 -1.93
N LEU A 103 9.27 17.32 -2.21
CA LEU A 103 8.96 18.39 -3.17
C LEU A 103 9.51 19.75 -2.74
N CYS A 104 9.64 19.99 -1.43
CA CYS A 104 10.27 21.20 -0.90
C CYS A 104 11.80 21.15 -0.92
N THR A 105 12.39 19.94 -0.94
CA THR A 105 13.83 19.74 -0.72
C THR A 105 14.58 19.37 -1.99
N PHE A 106 13.95 18.60 -2.89
CA PHE A 106 14.60 18.01 -4.06
C PHE A 106 13.94 18.45 -5.37
N HIS A 107 14.70 18.29 -6.46
CA HIS A 107 14.13 18.46 -7.80
C HIS A 107 13.13 17.33 -8.10
N LYS A 108 12.04 17.65 -8.78
CA LYS A 108 10.92 16.72 -9.05
C LYS A 108 11.33 15.44 -9.77
N ASP A 109 12.34 15.51 -10.63
CA ASP A 109 12.79 14.37 -11.45
C ASP A 109 13.51 13.28 -10.66
N VAL A 110 13.92 13.56 -9.41
CA VAL A 110 14.58 12.58 -8.55
C VAL A 110 13.61 11.92 -7.56
N ILE A 111 12.33 12.32 -7.57
CA ILE A 111 11.32 11.78 -6.66
C ILE A 111 10.69 10.55 -7.29
N ASN A 112 10.97 9.38 -6.70
CA ASN A 112 10.32 8.15 -7.11
C ASN A 112 8.90 8.05 -6.51
N PRO A 113 7.89 7.68 -7.31
CA PRO A 113 6.54 7.46 -6.80
C PRO A 113 6.48 6.39 -5.71
N LEU A 114 5.62 6.62 -4.72
CA LEU A 114 5.39 5.75 -3.58
C LEU A 114 4.18 4.86 -3.82
N VAL A 115 4.34 3.56 -3.71
CA VAL A 115 3.26 2.57 -3.78
C VAL A 115 2.76 2.30 -2.37
N VAL A 116 1.53 2.71 -2.07
CA VAL A 116 0.91 2.63 -0.74
C VAL A 116 -0.16 1.54 -0.74
N PRO A 117 0.01 0.45 0.02
CA PRO A 117 -1.03 -0.56 0.19
C PRO A 117 -2.26 0.03 0.87
N ILE A 118 -3.45 -0.32 0.38
CA ILE A 118 -4.74 0.05 0.95
C ILE A 118 -5.65 -1.16 0.90
N ASN A 119 -6.29 -1.50 2.00
CA ASN A 119 -7.29 -2.56 2.02
C ASN A 119 -8.53 -2.14 1.22
N SER A 120 -9.10 -3.06 0.44
CA SER A 120 -10.32 -2.79 -0.33
C SER A 120 -11.52 -2.40 0.55
N GLU A 121 -11.58 -2.93 1.78
CA GLU A 121 -12.63 -2.59 2.74
C GLU A 121 -12.51 -1.15 3.27
N THR A 122 -11.31 -0.59 3.36
CA THR A 122 -11.08 0.82 3.72
C THR A 122 -11.78 1.76 2.74
N LEU A 123 -11.84 1.38 1.45
CA LEU A 123 -12.57 2.14 0.43
C LEU A 123 -14.10 2.11 0.62
N SER A 124 -14.62 1.14 1.36
CA SER A 124 -16.05 1.01 1.68
C SER A 124 -16.40 1.63 3.03
N TRP A 125 -15.42 1.91 3.87
CA TRP A 125 -15.60 2.54 5.17
C TRP A 125 -15.89 4.05 4.99
N PRO A 126 -17.02 4.59 5.51
CA PRO A 126 -17.40 5.99 5.26
C PRO A 126 -16.33 7.01 5.66
N ILE A 127 -15.63 6.76 6.79
CA ILE A 127 -14.52 7.59 7.26
C ILE A 127 -13.35 7.51 6.28
N GLY A 128 -13.02 6.29 5.80
CA GLY A 128 -11.96 6.07 4.80
C GLY A 128 -12.27 6.77 3.48
N GLN A 129 -13.51 6.65 2.98
CA GLN A 129 -13.95 7.35 1.77
C GLN A 129 -13.84 8.87 1.92
N GLY A 130 -14.30 9.41 3.05
CA GLY A 130 -14.22 10.83 3.36
C GLY A 130 -12.77 11.33 3.36
N PHE A 131 -11.89 10.63 4.07
CA PHE A 131 -10.46 10.95 4.12
C PHE A 131 -9.80 10.90 2.74
N ILE A 132 -9.98 9.82 1.99
CA ILE A 132 -9.43 9.65 0.63
C ILE A 132 -9.91 10.76 -0.30
N ASN A 133 -11.19 11.15 -0.24
CA ASN A 133 -11.70 12.26 -1.03
C ASN A 133 -11.01 13.58 -0.69
N GLN A 134 -10.82 13.87 0.60
CA GLN A 134 -10.15 15.08 1.07
C GLN A 134 -8.68 15.14 0.61
N VAL A 135 -7.93 14.05 0.69
CA VAL A 135 -6.52 14.05 0.27
C VAL A 135 -6.39 14.27 -1.26
N TYR A 136 -7.26 13.68 -2.06
CA TYR A 136 -7.27 13.94 -3.51
C TYR A 136 -7.71 15.35 -3.88
N GLN A 137 -8.53 15.98 -3.04
CA GLN A 137 -9.00 17.35 -3.26
C GLN A 137 -7.96 18.40 -2.84
N HIS A 138 -7.27 18.20 -1.73
CA HIS A 138 -6.44 19.24 -1.11
C HIS A 138 -4.92 18.98 -1.23
N HIS A 139 -4.48 17.73 -1.40
CA HIS A 139 -3.07 17.36 -1.52
C HIS A 139 -2.70 16.90 -2.94
N VAL A 140 -3.28 17.56 -3.96
CA VAL A 140 -3.19 17.17 -5.38
C VAL A 140 -1.75 17.00 -5.85
N THR A 141 -0.83 17.85 -5.41
CA THR A 141 0.57 17.80 -5.83
C THR A 141 1.29 16.56 -5.29
N ALA A 142 1.11 16.24 -4.02
CA ALA A 142 1.66 15.03 -3.41
C ALA A 142 1.05 13.77 -4.00
N MET A 143 -0.28 13.77 -4.24
CA MET A 143 -0.99 12.61 -4.79
C MET A 143 -0.58 12.23 -6.21
N LYS A 144 0.13 13.11 -6.95
CA LYS A 144 0.75 12.74 -8.24
C LYS A 144 1.91 11.75 -8.11
N TYR A 145 2.52 11.67 -6.92
CA TYR A 145 3.63 10.77 -6.60
C TYR A 145 3.19 9.60 -5.70
N ILE A 146 1.89 9.46 -5.41
CA ILE A 146 1.36 8.39 -4.57
C ILE A 146 0.47 7.48 -5.42
N ILE A 147 0.83 6.21 -5.45
CA ILE A 147 0.13 5.17 -6.20
C ILE A 147 -0.61 4.27 -5.18
N PRO A 148 -1.93 4.36 -5.08
CA PRO A 148 -2.70 3.42 -4.27
C PRO A 148 -2.59 2.02 -4.85
N CYS A 149 -2.24 1.05 -4.00
CA CYS A 149 -2.18 -0.37 -4.32
C CYS A 149 -3.26 -1.11 -3.53
N VAL A 150 -4.42 -1.32 -4.15
CA VAL A 150 -5.58 -1.88 -3.44
C VAL A 150 -5.43 -3.38 -3.29
N GLN A 151 -5.49 -3.86 -2.05
CA GLN A 151 -5.40 -5.27 -1.71
C GLN A 151 -6.76 -5.96 -1.95
N LEU A 152 -6.79 -6.86 -2.91
CA LEU A 152 -7.94 -7.70 -3.25
C LEU A 152 -7.66 -9.14 -2.80
N HIS A 153 -7.66 -9.34 -1.49
CA HIS A 153 -7.38 -10.64 -0.89
C HIS A 153 -8.70 -11.36 -0.56
N ASP A 154 -8.79 -12.64 -0.91
CA ASP A 154 -9.88 -13.50 -0.48
C ASP A 154 -9.63 -13.90 0.98
N THR A 155 -10.43 -13.38 1.91
CA THR A 155 -10.46 -13.87 3.29
C THR A 155 -11.65 -14.81 3.45
N GLU A 156 -11.47 -15.91 4.19
CA GLU A 156 -12.50 -16.96 4.38
C GLU A 156 -13.81 -16.42 4.98
N ASN A 157 -13.75 -15.28 5.69
CA ASN A 157 -14.86 -14.64 6.34
C ASN A 157 -15.47 -13.46 5.54
N ASN A 158 -15.09 -13.25 4.30
CA ASN A 158 -15.72 -12.24 3.47
C ASN A 158 -17.06 -12.76 2.95
N GLU A 159 -18.09 -12.66 3.80
CA GLU A 159 -19.47 -12.58 3.33
C GLU A 159 -19.51 -11.57 2.19
N CYS A 160 -19.96 -12.03 1.03
CA CYS A 160 -20.10 -11.27 -0.22
C CYS A 160 -19.90 -9.76 -0.07
N HIS A 161 -18.66 -9.28 -0.21
CA HIS A 161 -18.49 -7.87 -0.54
C HIS A 161 -19.35 -7.62 -1.76
N ASN A 162 -20.27 -6.69 -1.65
CA ASN A 162 -21.08 -6.32 -2.80
C ASN A 162 -20.12 -5.89 -3.91
N VAL A 163 -19.89 -6.81 -4.86
CA VAL A 163 -18.97 -6.62 -6.00
C VAL A 163 -19.25 -5.30 -6.71
N MET A 164 -20.53 -4.87 -6.72
CA MET A 164 -20.94 -3.58 -7.28
C MET A 164 -20.34 -2.41 -6.49
N THR A 165 -20.38 -2.46 -5.15
CA THR A 165 -19.79 -1.41 -4.30
C THR A 165 -18.27 -1.39 -4.46
N LEU A 166 -17.61 -2.54 -4.48
CA LEU A 166 -16.17 -2.63 -4.72
C LEU A 166 -15.80 -2.02 -6.07
N ASN A 167 -16.50 -2.39 -7.15
CA ASN A 167 -16.27 -1.83 -8.48
C ASN A 167 -16.45 -0.32 -8.50
N ALA A 168 -17.54 0.21 -7.91
CA ALA A 168 -17.79 1.65 -7.85
C ALA A 168 -16.68 2.41 -7.09
N ASN A 169 -16.20 1.86 -5.97
CA ASN A 169 -15.12 2.43 -5.19
C ASN A 169 -13.79 2.44 -5.97
N LEU A 170 -13.45 1.33 -6.62
CA LEU A 170 -12.25 1.22 -7.44
C LEU A 170 -12.29 2.15 -8.65
N GLU A 171 -13.44 2.26 -9.34
CA GLU A 171 -13.64 3.21 -10.43
C GLU A 171 -13.49 4.66 -9.97
N SER A 172 -14.06 4.99 -8.82
CA SER A 172 -13.91 6.32 -8.21
C SER A 172 -12.44 6.64 -7.91
N LEU A 173 -11.71 5.68 -7.34
CA LEU A 173 -10.29 5.83 -7.04
C LEU A 173 -9.46 5.95 -8.32
N LYS A 174 -9.74 5.11 -9.34
CA LYS A 174 -9.05 5.14 -10.64
C LYS A 174 -9.20 6.48 -11.36
N LYS A 175 -10.34 7.14 -11.25
CA LYS A 175 -10.58 8.47 -11.84
C LYS A 175 -9.75 9.58 -11.17
N LYS A 176 -9.34 9.39 -9.92
CA LYS A 176 -8.60 10.39 -9.13
C LYS A 176 -7.09 10.13 -9.13
N ALA A 177 -6.70 8.87 -9.07
CA ALA A 177 -5.29 8.47 -9.01
C ALA A 177 -4.60 8.59 -10.37
N VAL A 178 -3.33 9.00 -10.37
CA VAL A 178 -2.49 8.99 -11.58
C VAL A 178 -2.28 7.56 -12.08
N GLN A 179 -2.06 6.64 -11.15
CA GLN A 179 -2.04 5.20 -11.39
C GLN A 179 -2.81 4.50 -10.28
N LEU A 180 -3.48 3.39 -10.61
CA LEU A 180 -4.09 2.48 -9.65
C LEU A 180 -3.48 1.09 -9.83
N TRP A 181 -2.90 0.58 -8.76
CA TRP A 181 -2.42 -0.80 -8.72
C TRP A 181 -3.37 -1.67 -7.91
N VAL A 182 -3.39 -2.96 -8.21
CA VAL A 182 -4.08 -3.96 -7.39
C VAL A 182 -3.10 -5.02 -6.94
N ASP A 183 -3.24 -5.46 -5.69
CA ASP A 183 -2.49 -6.55 -5.09
C ASP A 183 -3.41 -7.75 -4.92
N ILE A 184 -3.03 -8.88 -5.49
CA ILE A 184 -3.81 -10.12 -5.47
C ILE A 184 -2.98 -11.29 -4.97
N ILE A 185 -3.64 -12.22 -4.30
CA ILE A 185 -3.08 -13.53 -3.92
C ILE A 185 -3.78 -14.60 -4.77
N PRO A 186 -3.05 -15.27 -5.68
CA PRO A 186 -3.61 -16.39 -6.43
C PRO A 186 -3.87 -17.64 -5.55
N PRO A 187 -4.93 -18.39 -5.83
CA PRO A 187 -5.99 -18.12 -6.80
C PRO A 187 -6.89 -16.96 -6.37
N THR A 188 -7.49 -16.23 -7.31
CA THR A 188 -8.34 -15.10 -7.00
C THR A 188 -9.63 -15.09 -7.81
N ARG A 189 -10.74 -14.70 -7.18
CA ARG A 189 -12.07 -14.51 -7.80
C ARG A 189 -12.21 -13.12 -8.45
N TYR A 190 -11.27 -12.21 -8.24
CA TYR A 190 -11.40 -10.80 -8.65
C TYR A 190 -11.01 -10.51 -10.11
N LEU A 191 -10.72 -11.53 -10.95
CA LEU A 191 -10.27 -11.29 -12.34
C LEU A 191 -11.28 -10.50 -13.18
N GLU A 192 -12.59 -10.72 -13.03
CA GLU A 192 -13.61 -9.94 -13.76
C GLU A 192 -13.70 -8.48 -13.24
N THR A 193 -13.58 -8.28 -11.93
CA THR A 193 -13.46 -6.94 -11.34
C THR A 193 -12.24 -6.21 -11.91
N ILE A 194 -11.07 -6.84 -11.91
CA ILE A 194 -9.82 -6.28 -12.44
C ILE A 194 -9.96 -5.96 -13.93
N LYS A 195 -10.63 -6.81 -14.69
CA LYS A 195 -10.90 -6.60 -16.13
C LYS A 195 -11.78 -5.36 -16.36
N THR A 196 -12.77 -5.13 -15.52
CA THR A 196 -13.66 -3.97 -15.60
C THR A 196 -12.90 -2.68 -15.25
N ILE A 197 -12.15 -2.67 -14.17
CA ILE A 197 -11.43 -1.50 -13.64
C ILE A 197 -10.21 -1.14 -14.48
N LYS A 198 -9.55 -2.12 -15.10
CA LYS A 198 -8.32 -1.96 -15.88
C LYS A 198 -7.24 -1.21 -15.09
N PRO A 199 -6.75 -1.76 -13.96
CA PRO A 199 -5.68 -1.13 -13.19
C PRO A 199 -4.41 -1.01 -14.05
N ASP A 200 -3.52 -0.09 -13.69
CA ASP A 200 -2.26 0.13 -14.40
C ASP A 200 -1.27 -1.00 -14.15
N ALA A 201 -1.30 -1.60 -12.96
CA ALA A 201 -0.49 -2.75 -12.62
C ALA A 201 -1.21 -3.75 -11.72
N ILE A 202 -0.78 -5.00 -11.83
CA ILE A 202 -1.15 -6.09 -10.92
C ILE A 202 0.10 -6.53 -10.18
N LYS A 203 0.07 -6.42 -8.86
CA LYS A 203 1.10 -6.92 -7.96
C LYS A 203 0.68 -8.28 -7.40
N THR A 204 1.63 -9.19 -7.28
CA THR A 204 1.46 -10.41 -6.49
C THR A 204 2.72 -10.69 -5.69
N SER A 205 2.53 -11.08 -4.43
CA SER A 205 3.62 -11.45 -3.52
C SER A 205 3.57 -12.94 -3.22
N HIS A 206 3.57 -13.73 -4.28
CA HIS A 206 3.37 -15.17 -4.22
C HIS A 206 4.70 -15.92 -4.16
N ILE A 207 4.79 -16.96 -3.31
CA ILE A 207 5.99 -17.79 -3.22
C ILE A 207 5.91 -18.87 -4.30
N LEU A 208 6.80 -18.82 -5.30
CA LEU A 208 6.80 -19.75 -6.45
C LEU A 208 7.30 -21.17 -6.12
N ASN A 209 7.89 -21.36 -4.94
CA ASN A 209 8.46 -22.66 -4.53
C ASN A 209 7.40 -23.69 -4.10
N ASP A 210 6.13 -23.33 -4.07
CA ASP A 210 5.02 -24.22 -3.75
C ASP A 210 4.24 -24.54 -5.04
N ASP A 211 4.30 -25.80 -5.50
CA ASP A 211 3.68 -26.22 -6.76
C ASP A 211 2.15 -26.08 -6.75
N HIS A 212 1.49 -26.24 -5.58
CA HIS A 212 0.05 -26.04 -5.46
C HIS A 212 -0.31 -24.57 -5.66
N LYS A 213 0.49 -23.66 -5.14
CA LYS A 213 0.30 -22.22 -5.31
C LYS A 213 0.65 -21.75 -6.73
N ARG A 214 1.61 -22.41 -7.38
CA ARG A 214 2.01 -22.12 -8.76
C ARG A 214 0.88 -22.32 -9.76
N SER A 215 0.04 -23.34 -9.59
CA SER A 215 -1.11 -23.60 -10.46
C SER A 215 -2.13 -22.45 -10.45
N GLY A 216 -2.36 -21.82 -9.29
CA GLY A 216 -3.24 -20.66 -9.16
C GLY A 216 -2.72 -19.39 -9.84
N LEU A 217 -1.41 -19.27 -10.04
CA LEU A 217 -0.80 -18.10 -10.71
C LEU A 217 -1.01 -18.11 -12.24
N ILE A 218 -1.13 -19.27 -12.86
CA ILE A 218 -1.24 -19.40 -14.33
C ILE A 218 -2.44 -18.60 -14.90
N PRO A 219 -3.66 -18.69 -14.35
CA PRO A 219 -4.79 -17.88 -14.83
C PRO A 219 -4.52 -16.38 -14.74
N VAL A 220 -3.88 -15.95 -13.65
CA VAL A 220 -3.53 -14.55 -13.43
C VAL A 220 -2.53 -14.06 -14.48
N ILE A 221 -1.48 -14.84 -14.77
CA ILE A 221 -0.48 -14.48 -15.78
C ILE A 221 -1.10 -14.43 -17.19
N ARG A 222 -1.97 -15.38 -17.53
CA ARG A 222 -2.71 -15.35 -18.80
C ARG A 222 -3.57 -14.10 -18.92
N PHE A 223 -4.24 -13.73 -17.82
CA PHE A 223 -5.05 -12.52 -17.75
C PHE A 223 -4.19 -11.25 -17.93
N ILE A 224 -3.07 -11.12 -17.22
CA ILE A 224 -2.13 -10.00 -17.31
C ILE A 224 -1.64 -9.82 -18.76
N ARG A 225 -1.19 -10.91 -19.40
CA ARG A 225 -0.70 -10.89 -20.78
C ARG A 225 -1.80 -10.48 -21.78
N LYS A 226 -3.01 -11.03 -21.62
CA LYS A 226 -4.15 -10.71 -22.49
C LYS A 226 -4.55 -9.23 -22.39
N ASN A 227 -4.50 -8.65 -21.19
CA ASN A 227 -4.91 -7.26 -20.95
C ASN A 227 -3.75 -6.26 -21.06
N LYS A 228 -2.51 -6.72 -21.29
CA LYS A 228 -1.29 -5.89 -21.35
C LYS A 228 -1.10 -5.02 -20.10
N THR A 229 -1.50 -5.53 -18.95
CA THR A 229 -1.34 -4.87 -17.65
C THR A 229 0.09 -5.08 -17.15
N LEU A 230 0.67 -4.11 -16.45
CA LEU A 230 1.99 -4.27 -15.83
C LEU A 230 1.95 -5.34 -14.74
N PHE A 231 2.98 -6.17 -14.68
CA PHE A 231 3.13 -7.23 -13.69
C PHE A 231 4.27 -6.93 -12.74
N ILE A 232 3.95 -6.86 -11.44
CA ILE A 232 4.90 -6.58 -10.36
C ILE A 232 5.04 -7.83 -9.49
N ALA A 233 6.25 -8.37 -9.41
CA ALA A 233 6.59 -9.47 -8.53
C ALA A 233 7.04 -8.94 -7.15
N GLY A 234 6.29 -9.27 -6.10
CA GLY A 234 6.62 -8.87 -4.73
C GLY A 234 7.27 -9.99 -3.93
N ARG A 235 8.02 -9.59 -2.88
CA ARG A 235 8.68 -10.48 -1.92
C ARG A 235 9.67 -11.46 -2.54
N VAL A 236 10.33 -11.07 -3.63
CA VAL A 236 11.33 -11.90 -4.30
C VAL A 236 12.55 -12.08 -3.39
N GLY A 237 12.83 -13.32 -2.98
CA GLY A 237 13.87 -13.65 -2.00
C GLY A 237 15.15 -14.20 -2.63
N SER A 238 15.09 -14.68 -3.88
CA SER A 238 16.24 -15.33 -4.53
C SER A 238 16.34 -15.01 -6.02
N GLN A 239 17.56 -15.19 -6.58
CA GLN A 239 17.80 -15.03 -8.00
C GLN A 239 17.01 -16.06 -8.83
N HIS A 240 16.79 -17.24 -8.29
CA HIS A 240 15.99 -18.27 -8.93
C HIS A 240 14.52 -17.80 -9.10
N GLU A 241 13.91 -17.28 -8.04
CA GLU A 241 12.56 -16.71 -8.08
C GLU A 241 12.48 -15.53 -9.06
N LEU A 242 13.46 -14.63 -9.03
CA LEU A 242 13.50 -13.50 -9.97
C LEU A 242 13.50 -13.97 -11.42
N ASN A 243 14.30 -14.99 -11.74
CA ASN A 243 14.36 -15.56 -13.08
C ASN A 243 13.03 -16.21 -13.48
N GLN A 244 12.37 -16.91 -12.55
CA GLN A 244 11.02 -17.45 -12.79
C GLN A 244 10.00 -16.34 -13.07
N TYR A 245 9.98 -15.27 -12.28
CA TYR A 245 9.10 -14.13 -12.52
C TYR A 245 9.38 -13.41 -13.85
N ARG A 246 10.66 -13.30 -14.25
CA ARG A 246 11.03 -12.80 -15.58
C ARG A 246 10.45 -13.64 -16.70
N LEU A 247 10.54 -14.96 -16.61
CA LEU A 247 9.92 -15.89 -17.59
C LEU A 247 8.40 -15.77 -17.62
N LEU A 248 7.77 -15.50 -16.48
CA LEU A 248 6.34 -15.24 -16.39
C LEU A 248 5.95 -13.85 -16.95
N GLY A 249 6.91 -12.98 -17.19
CA GLY A 249 6.72 -11.66 -17.81
C GLY A 249 6.58 -10.52 -16.81
N ALA A 250 7.13 -10.65 -15.60
CA ALA A 250 7.19 -9.54 -14.66
C ALA A 250 8.11 -8.42 -15.19
N GLN A 251 7.57 -7.20 -15.27
CA GLN A 251 8.34 -6.02 -15.67
C GLN A 251 9.07 -5.40 -14.49
N TYR A 252 8.49 -5.52 -13.29
CA TYR A 252 9.05 -4.97 -12.05
C TYR A 252 9.08 -6.02 -10.95
N TYR A 253 9.96 -5.81 -9.98
CA TYR A 253 10.08 -6.66 -8.80
C TYR A 253 10.54 -5.86 -7.59
N PHE A 254 10.27 -6.38 -6.39
CA PHE A 254 10.88 -5.94 -5.15
C PHE A 254 10.98 -7.12 -4.18
N GLY A 255 11.93 -7.06 -3.28
CA GLY A 255 12.15 -8.11 -2.30
C GLY A 255 13.57 -8.10 -1.75
N TYR A 256 13.83 -9.01 -0.83
CA TYR A 256 15.13 -9.09 -0.15
C TYR A 256 16.31 -9.47 -1.07
N ILE A 257 16.05 -9.95 -2.28
CA ILE A 257 17.08 -10.22 -3.28
C ILE A 257 17.84 -8.95 -3.70
N SER A 258 17.16 -7.80 -3.72
CA SER A 258 17.75 -6.55 -4.20
C SER A 258 17.94 -5.52 -3.11
N ASP A 259 16.99 -5.41 -2.19
CA ASP A 259 16.96 -4.31 -1.24
C ASP A 259 16.39 -4.76 0.10
N ILE A 260 17.07 -4.34 1.18
CA ILE A 260 16.52 -4.44 2.53
C ILE A 260 15.59 -3.24 2.74
N PRO A 261 14.39 -3.42 3.35
CA PRO A 261 13.52 -2.31 3.68
C PRO A 261 14.23 -1.29 4.58
N VAL A 262 14.19 -0.02 4.18
CA VAL A 262 14.85 1.08 4.92
C VAL A 262 13.78 1.99 5.53
N SER A 263 13.94 2.34 6.81
CA SER A 263 13.04 3.25 7.49
C SER A 263 13.11 4.66 6.86
N ILE A 264 11.95 5.20 6.49
CA ILE A 264 11.81 6.59 6.10
C ILE A 264 11.64 7.41 7.39
N SER A 265 12.73 7.81 7.98
CA SER A 265 12.73 8.64 9.20
C SER A 265 13.09 10.07 8.85
N MET A 266 12.21 11.03 9.21
CA MET A 266 12.55 12.46 9.21
C MET A 266 13.23 12.88 10.51
N ARG A 267 13.47 11.99 11.47
CA ARG A 267 14.26 12.28 12.67
C ARG A 267 15.73 12.30 12.29
N LYS A 268 16.46 13.37 12.68
CA LYS A 268 17.93 13.34 12.72
C LYS A 268 18.31 12.07 13.51
N GLN A 269 19.04 11.16 12.89
CA GLN A 269 19.73 10.13 13.65
C GLN A 269 20.60 10.88 14.64
N VAL A 270 20.27 10.81 15.92
CA VAL A 270 21.22 11.17 16.97
C VAL A 270 22.30 10.11 16.84
N ALA A 271 23.45 10.51 16.30
CA ALA A 271 24.60 9.65 16.24
C ALA A 271 24.92 9.24 17.69
N ASN A 272 24.60 8.02 18.05
CA ASN A 272 25.12 7.41 19.26
C ASN A 272 26.61 7.18 19.02
N ASN A 273 27.40 8.24 19.27
CA ASN A 273 28.82 8.08 19.53
C ASN A 273 28.92 7.46 20.93
N ALA A 274 29.08 6.15 20.99
CA ALA A 274 29.61 5.43 22.15
C ALA A 274 30.91 4.77 21.72
#